data_64ffe180a8a7418a44ffa1ca84ceabfd
#
_entry.id   64ffe180a8a7418a44ffa1ca84ceabfd
#
_cell.length_a   1.000
_cell.length_b   1.000
_cell.length_c   1.000
_cell.angle_alpha   90.00
_cell.angle_beta   90.00
_cell.angle_gamma   90.00
#
_symmetry.space_group_name_H-M   'P 1'
#
loop_
_entity.id
_entity.type
_entity.pdbx_description
1 polymer ?
#
loop_
_entity_poly.entity_id
_entity_poly.type
_entity_poly.pdbx_seq_one_letter_code
_entity_poly.pdbx_strand_id
1 'polypeptide(L)'
;MDANTLAKDKVGLNGVETVLVSILFFFLLFFADIVQIRSAFLSRVMGDADCFFRAGWAAKVGKSIYEVTDPNGWHYNYPPLFAIAMIPLADPPPGESREGCLPYPISISIFYKVSLLSLFLGVFSLARAYEKQFPLVFENLCARKWYYLRIFAIVVCLSPIAHTLMRGQVNLFLLMMICLAISFQISNRSFLSGIMIAGSICLKVFPVFLLIVPVWRKDYKQFAGCVVGLILGLVVVPVSVMGVEKTKTAYSDFYNVLIGPSLGISGDNTRGVELTNLNSTDNHSVLAFLHGIEHPDFSKKPAKPSLVIKIVQILMSILFLGWLLWSKGVPQKGSAMEDAHFLALASLLMVLICPVSHSQYFVLALPLVMSLLVFSWFDSARVISPWLGILFLFYIVANLLPLLPLFENIKRMGIMFVPNFILMVYGTTIFANIKRNDQLVNDNGRPANLSEA
;
A
#
# COMPACT_ATOMS: atom_id res chain seq x y z
N MET A 1 46.63 0.27 5.52
CA MET A 1 45.62 1.15 4.91
C MET A 1 44.83 1.74 6.07
N ASP A 2 45.03 3.04 6.34
CA ASP A 2 44.53 3.69 7.57
C ASP A 2 43.00 3.72 7.64
N ALA A 3 42.48 3.30 8.78
CA ALA A 3 41.04 3.34 9.09
C ALA A 3 40.41 4.76 9.00
N ASN A 4 41.24 5.80 8.95
CA ASN A 4 40.83 7.19 8.80
C ASN A 4 40.58 7.63 7.36
N THR A 5 40.99 6.86 6.36
CA THR A 5 40.70 7.16 4.94
C THR A 5 39.32 6.65 4.52
N LEU A 6 38.74 5.66 5.22
CA LEU A 6 37.42 5.10 4.96
C LEU A 6 36.26 5.97 5.49
N ALA A 7 36.55 7.01 6.28
CA ALA A 7 35.52 7.84 6.91
C ALA A 7 35.13 9.10 6.11
N LYS A 8 35.73 9.35 4.94
CA LYS A 8 35.57 10.65 4.27
C LYS A 8 34.72 10.72 3.00
N ASP A 9 34.31 9.63 2.43
CA ASP A 9 33.33 9.68 1.35
C ASP A 9 31.91 9.45 1.88
N LYS A 10 31.39 10.44 2.61
CA LYS A 10 29.93 10.65 2.63
C LYS A 10 29.57 10.98 1.18
N VAL A 11 29.19 9.96 0.42
CA VAL A 11 28.70 10.13 -0.95
C VAL A 11 27.42 10.94 -0.86
N GLY A 12 27.58 12.26 -0.91
CA GLY A 12 26.45 13.16 -1.20
C GLY A 12 25.95 12.83 -2.60
N LEU A 13 24.67 13.07 -2.84
CA LEU A 13 24.15 13.04 -4.21
C LEU A 13 25.04 13.91 -5.08
N ASN A 14 25.45 13.41 -6.24
CA ASN A 14 26.08 14.29 -7.23
C ASN A 14 25.05 15.31 -7.74
N GLY A 15 25.51 16.38 -8.38
CA GLY A 15 24.63 17.47 -8.82
C GLY A 15 23.48 16.99 -9.71
N VAL A 16 23.69 16.00 -10.57
CA VAL A 16 22.66 15.43 -11.47
C VAL A 16 21.59 14.70 -10.66
N GLU A 17 21.98 13.92 -9.67
CA GLU A 17 21.04 13.16 -8.83
C GLU A 17 20.20 14.08 -7.96
N THR A 18 20.79 15.13 -7.40
CA THR A 18 20.07 16.17 -6.67
C THR A 18 19.02 16.83 -7.56
N VAL A 19 19.38 17.14 -8.81
CA VAL A 19 18.45 17.72 -9.79
C VAL A 19 17.31 16.76 -10.10
N LEU A 20 17.60 15.48 -10.38
CA LEU A 20 16.56 14.48 -10.69
C LEU A 20 15.60 14.25 -9.53
N VAL A 21 16.13 14.16 -8.30
CA VAL A 21 15.29 14.08 -7.08
C VAL A 21 14.39 15.29 -6.95
N SER A 22 14.96 16.47 -7.14
CA SER A 22 14.21 17.73 -7.06
C SER A 22 13.14 17.79 -8.15
N ILE A 23 13.46 17.42 -9.39
CA ILE A 23 12.49 17.37 -10.49
C ILE A 23 11.32 16.44 -10.14
N LEU A 24 11.59 15.22 -9.66
CA LEU A 24 10.53 14.28 -9.29
C LEU A 24 9.68 14.81 -8.12
N PHE A 25 10.33 15.39 -7.10
CA PHE A 25 9.63 15.99 -5.97
C PHE A 25 8.71 17.13 -6.41
N PHE A 26 9.24 18.08 -7.19
CA PHE A 26 8.44 19.19 -7.70
C PHE A 26 7.36 18.74 -8.68
N PHE A 27 7.64 17.72 -9.51
CA PHE A 27 6.62 17.11 -10.37
C PHE A 27 5.46 16.54 -9.56
N LEU A 28 5.73 15.74 -8.54
CA LEU A 28 4.69 15.15 -7.68
C LEU A 28 3.96 16.22 -6.89
N LEU A 29 4.67 17.23 -6.40
CA LEU A 29 4.08 18.35 -5.66
C LEU A 29 3.15 19.16 -6.59
N PHE A 30 3.63 19.51 -7.78
CA PHE A 30 2.84 20.24 -8.78
C PHE A 30 1.63 19.44 -9.24
N PHE A 31 1.79 18.14 -9.48
CA PHE A 31 0.68 17.25 -9.80
C PHE A 31 -0.37 17.23 -8.69
N ALA A 32 0.06 17.09 -7.43
CA ALA A 32 -0.85 17.12 -6.27
C ALA A 32 -1.54 18.49 -6.15
N ASP A 33 -0.84 19.60 -6.42
CA ASP A 33 -1.43 20.94 -6.41
C ASP A 33 -2.47 21.12 -7.52
N ILE A 34 -2.22 20.62 -8.74
CA ILE A 34 -3.23 20.61 -9.82
C ILE A 34 -4.47 19.84 -9.39
N VAL A 35 -4.31 18.63 -8.83
CA VAL A 35 -5.44 17.80 -8.35
C VAL A 35 -6.18 18.53 -7.24
N GLN A 36 -5.45 19.14 -6.29
CA GLN A 36 -6.01 19.95 -5.21
C GLN A 36 -6.83 21.13 -5.73
N ILE A 37 -6.28 21.92 -6.66
CA ILE A 37 -6.97 23.09 -7.25
C ILE A 37 -8.23 22.63 -7.98
N ARG A 38 -8.15 21.54 -8.74
CA ARG A 38 -9.32 20.95 -9.41
C ARG A 38 -10.39 20.55 -8.40
N SER A 39 -10.03 19.84 -7.36
CA SER A 39 -10.96 19.40 -6.31
C SER A 39 -11.55 20.56 -5.51
N ALA A 40 -10.74 21.58 -5.19
CA ALA A 40 -11.16 22.71 -4.37
C ALA A 40 -12.07 23.70 -5.10
N PHE A 41 -11.81 23.95 -6.42
CA PHE A 41 -12.40 25.07 -7.13
C PHE A 41 -13.17 24.72 -8.39
N LEU A 42 -12.85 23.60 -9.06
CA LEU A 42 -13.46 23.24 -10.35
C LEU A 42 -14.49 22.13 -10.26
N SER A 43 -14.24 21.10 -9.46
CA SER A 43 -15.12 19.94 -9.36
C SER A 43 -14.81 19.16 -8.10
N ARG A 44 -15.64 19.26 -7.08
CA ARG A 44 -15.57 18.44 -5.87
C ARG A 44 -15.85 16.94 -6.12
N VAL A 45 -16.20 16.61 -7.35
CA VAL A 45 -16.84 15.35 -7.78
C VAL A 45 -15.88 14.15 -7.84
N MET A 46 -14.57 14.26 -7.58
CA MET A 46 -13.64 13.19 -7.96
C MET A 46 -12.82 12.60 -6.81
N GLY A 47 -12.98 13.03 -5.58
CA GLY A 47 -12.09 12.60 -4.51
C GLY A 47 -12.81 11.98 -3.32
N ASP A 48 -12.30 10.83 -2.84
CA ASP A 48 -12.81 10.20 -1.62
C ASP A 48 -12.43 11.01 -0.35
N ALA A 49 -11.56 12.02 -0.49
CA ALA A 49 -11.18 12.91 0.61
C ALA A 49 -12.39 13.65 1.20
N ASP A 50 -13.39 13.97 0.38
CA ASP A 50 -14.62 14.62 0.85
C ASP A 50 -15.40 13.71 1.81
N CYS A 51 -15.51 12.40 1.51
CA CYS A 51 -16.09 11.43 2.43
C CYS A 51 -15.37 11.41 3.78
N PHE A 52 -14.04 11.51 3.75
CA PHE A 52 -13.21 11.50 4.96
C PHE A 52 -13.44 12.74 5.82
N PHE A 53 -13.51 13.92 5.18
CA PHE A 53 -13.77 15.18 5.89
C PHE A 53 -15.19 15.25 6.44
N ARG A 54 -16.19 14.71 5.71
CA ARG A 54 -17.58 14.56 6.19
C ARG A 54 -17.66 13.64 7.39
N ALA A 55 -16.98 12.49 7.35
CA ALA A 55 -16.91 11.56 8.48
C ALA A 55 -16.19 12.20 9.68
N GLY A 56 -15.10 12.95 9.44
CA GLY A 56 -14.41 13.72 10.47
C GLY A 56 -15.32 14.77 11.13
N TRP A 57 -16.15 15.47 10.34
CA TRP A 57 -17.14 16.38 10.85
C TRP A 57 -18.22 15.65 11.69
N ALA A 58 -18.77 14.55 11.18
CA ALA A 58 -19.75 13.76 11.90
C ALA A 58 -19.22 13.26 13.26
N ALA A 59 -17.97 12.75 13.28
CA ALA A 59 -17.29 12.37 14.52
C ALA A 59 -17.16 13.53 15.49
N LYS A 60 -16.81 14.74 15.00
CA LYS A 60 -16.66 15.96 15.79
C LYS A 60 -17.96 16.38 16.46
N VAL A 61 -19.09 16.37 15.73
CA VAL A 61 -20.40 16.79 16.23
C VAL A 61 -21.21 15.65 16.86
N GLY A 62 -20.68 14.43 16.84
CA GLY A 62 -21.28 13.24 17.45
C GLY A 62 -22.46 12.65 16.67
N LYS A 63 -22.53 12.88 15.35
CA LYS A 63 -23.44 12.21 14.41
C LYS A 63 -22.85 10.87 13.96
N SER A 64 -23.66 10.01 13.31
CA SER A 64 -23.16 8.76 12.69
C SER A 64 -22.20 9.09 11.55
N ILE A 65 -20.99 8.51 11.64
CA ILE A 65 -19.94 8.69 10.62
C ILE A 65 -20.24 7.94 9.31
N TYR A 66 -21.17 6.99 9.35
CA TYR A 66 -21.54 6.15 8.21
C TYR A 66 -22.81 6.61 7.46
N GLU A 67 -23.56 7.56 8.00
CA GLU A 67 -24.75 8.12 7.37
C GLU A 67 -24.46 9.38 6.55
N VAL A 68 -23.29 9.99 6.76
CA VAL A 68 -22.88 11.19 6.02
C VAL A 68 -22.33 10.83 4.65
N THR A 69 -22.69 11.64 3.66
CA THR A 69 -22.27 11.47 2.26
C THR A 69 -21.42 12.66 1.80
N ASP A 70 -20.57 12.41 0.82
CA ASP A 70 -19.95 13.46 0.03
C ASP A 70 -20.96 14.11 -0.96
N PRO A 71 -20.58 15.13 -1.74
CA PRO A 71 -21.44 15.73 -2.75
C PRO A 71 -21.93 14.78 -3.85
N ASN A 72 -21.33 13.61 -4.02
CA ASN A 72 -21.69 12.59 -5.00
C ASN A 72 -22.59 11.48 -4.42
N GLY A 73 -22.91 11.57 -3.14
CA GLY A 73 -23.65 10.53 -2.45
C GLY A 73 -22.79 9.34 -1.99
N TRP A 74 -21.45 9.40 -2.10
CA TRP A 74 -20.57 8.36 -1.58
C TRP A 74 -20.46 8.43 -0.07
N HIS A 75 -20.41 7.24 0.57
CA HIS A 75 -20.35 7.11 2.00
C HIS A 75 -18.96 6.77 2.51
N TYR A 76 -18.73 7.06 3.77
CA TYR A 76 -17.53 6.66 4.49
C TYR A 76 -17.55 5.14 4.74
N ASN A 77 -16.47 4.43 4.33
CA ASN A 77 -16.36 2.97 4.37
C ASN A 77 -15.08 2.49 5.05
N TYR A 78 -14.63 3.19 6.09
CA TYR A 78 -13.36 2.93 6.80
C TYR A 78 -13.61 2.76 8.31
N PRO A 79 -12.66 2.16 9.07
CA PRO A 79 -12.78 2.07 10.52
C PRO A 79 -12.92 3.45 11.19
N PRO A 80 -13.55 3.53 12.39
CA PRO A 80 -13.79 4.81 13.07
C PRO A 80 -12.55 5.62 13.36
N LEU A 81 -11.39 4.98 13.60
CA LEU A 81 -10.13 5.67 13.86
C LEU A 81 -9.77 6.68 12.77
N PHE A 82 -10.00 6.34 11.50
CA PHE A 82 -9.64 7.24 10.41
C PHE A 82 -10.55 8.47 10.35
N ALA A 83 -11.86 8.33 10.64
CA ALA A 83 -12.75 9.48 10.78
C ALA A 83 -12.30 10.40 11.91
N ILE A 84 -11.88 9.84 13.06
CA ILE A 84 -11.33 10.60 14.18
C ILE A 84 -10.07 11.34 13.77
N ALA A 85 -9.17 10.72 13.03
CA ALA A 85 -7.96 11.35 12.52
C ALA A 85 -8.26 12.53 11.56
N MET A 86 -9.44 12.53 10.92
CA MET A 86 -9.87 13.59 10.01
C MET A 86 -10.62 14.73 10.71
N ILE A 87 -10.90 14.67 12.01
CA ILE A 87 -11.55 15.75 12.77
C ILE A 87 -10.88 17.13 12.54
N PRO A 88 -9.54 17.28 12.53
CA PRO A 88 -8.90 18.56 12.24
C PRO A 88 -9.18 19.11 10.83
N LEU A 89 -9.52 18.24 9.88
CA LEU A 89 -9.79 18.57 8.48
C LEU A 89 -11.29 18.53 8.15
N ALA A 90 -12.13 18.48 9.18
CA ALA A 90 -13.58 18.33 9.05
C ALA A 90 -14.21 19.37 8.11
N ASP A 91 -15.11 18.91 7.24
CA ASP A 91 -15.92 19.76 6.35
C ASP A 91 -17.42 19.40 6.50
N PRO A 92 -18.27 20.31 6.98
CA PRO A 92 -19.69 20.06 7.19
C PRO A 92 -20.45 19.93 5.88
N PRO A 93 -21.58 19.18 5.84
CA PRO A 93 -22.51 19.18 4.73
C PRO A 93 -23.12 20.57 4.47
N PRO A 94 -23.67 20.84 3.27
CA PRO A 94 -24.40 22.07 3.02
C PRO A 94 -25.53 22.27 4.03
N GLY A 95 -25.66 23.48 4.57
CA GLY A 95 -26.68 23.82 5.57
C GLY A 95 -26.27 23.57 7.04
N GLU A 96 -25.17 22.89 7.29
CA GLU A 96 -24.63 22.68 8.63
C GLU A 96 -23.62 23.78 9.01
N SER A 97 -23.48 24.02 10.32
CA SER A 97 -22.53 25.01 10.84
C SER A 97 -21.07 24.65 10.52
N ARG A 98 -20.30 25.63 10.07
CA ARG A 98 -18.86 25.53 9.84
C ARG A 98 -18.02 25.95 11.05
N GLU A 99 -18.64 26.20 12.17
CA GLU A 99 -17.93 26.70 13.36
C GLU A 99 -16.83 25.72 13.78
N GLY A 100 -15.64 26.28 14.01
CA GLY A 100 -14.46 25.51 14.37
C GLY A 100 -13.96 24.55 13.28
N CYS A 101 -14.39 24.67 12.02
CA CYS A 101 -13.86 23.93 10.89
C CYS A 101 -12.95 24.82 10.04
N LEU A 102 -11.88 24.23 9.48
CA LEU A 102 -11.02 24.91 8.51
C LEU A 102 -11.78 25.16 7.20
N PRO A 103 -11.44 26.19 6.44
CA PRO A 103 -11.88 26.32 5.07
C PRO A 103 -11.50 25.09 4.24
N TYR A 104 -12.41 24.56 3.42
CA TYR A 104 -12.20 23.36 2.61
C TYR A 104 -10.89 23.39 1.78
N PRO A 105 -10.50 24.50 1.11
CA PRO A 105 -9.23 24.57 0.39
C PRO A 105 -7.99 24.33 1.27
N ILE A 106 -8.06 24.73 2.54
CA ILE A 106 -6.99 24.49 3.52
C ILE A 106 -6.96 23.01 3.92
N SER A 107 -8.12 22.45 4.27
CA SER A 107 -8.22 21.03 4.65
C SER A 107 -7.70 20.09 3.55
N ILE A 108 -8.11 20.31 2.31
CA ILE A 108 -7.67 19.50 1.17
C ILE A 108 -6.17 19.70 0.87
N SER A 109 -5.66 20.92 1.04
CA SER A 109 -4.23 21.20 0.88
C SER A 109 -3.39 20.45 1.89
N ILE A 110 -3.77 20.50 3.17
CA ILE A 110 -3.09 19.77 4.25
C ILE A 110 -3.11 18.26 3.94
N PHE A 111 -4.26 17.71 3.56
CA PHE A 111 -4.40 16.29 3.26
C PHE A 111 -3.42 15.82 2.17
N TYR A 112 -3.33 16.56 1.06
CA TYR A 112 -2.41 16.20 -0.04
C TYR A 112 -0.93 16.36 0.36
N LYS A 113 -0.57 17.43 1.09
CA LYS A 113 0.82 17.63 1.55
C LYS A 113 1.24 16.53 2.53
N VAL A 114 0.36 16.15 3.47
CA VAL A 114 0.63 15.07 4.42
C VAL A 114 0.67 13.70 3.71
N SER A 115 -0.16 13.49 2.68
CA SER A 115 -0.10 12.29 1.84
C SER A 115 1.25 12.16 1.11
N LEU A 116 1.75 13.23 0.50
CA LEU A 116 3.07 13.24 -0.14
C LEU A 116 4.20 13.06 0.88
N LEU A 117 4.13 13.74 2.02
CA LEU A 117 5.10 13.54 3.09
C LEU A 117 5.14 12.07 3.54
N SER A 118 3.99 11.43 3.65
CA SER A 118 3.89 10.01 4.01
C SER A 118 4.57 9.10 2.98
N LEU A 119 4.42 9.37 1.68
CA LEU A 119 5.14 8.65 0.63
C LEU A 119 6.66 8.72 0.84
N PHE A 120 7.19 9.94 1.00
CA PHE A 120 8.64 10.13 1.16
C PHE A 120 9.14 9.55 2.48
N LEU A 121 8.44 9.77 3.60
CA LEU A 121 8.79 9.19 4.90
C LEU A 121 8.84 7.66 4.83
N GLY A 122 7.86 7.01 4.22
CA GLY A 122 7.83 5.56 4.07
C GLY A 122 9.02 5.05 3.26
N VAL A 123 9.19 5.58 2.04
CA VAL A 123 10.25 5.13 1.11
C VAL A 123 11.65 5.38 1.68
N PHE A 124 11.89 6.58 2.22
CA PHE A 124 13.21 6.95 2.75
C PHE A 124 13.56 6.19 4.04
N SER A 125 12.56 5.93 4.89
CA SER A 125 12.75 5.11 6.10
C SER A 125 13.11 3.67 5.74
N LEU A 126 12.41 3.08 4.77
CA LEU A 126 12.69 1.72 4.30
C LEU A 126 14.05 1.63 3.63
N ALA A 127 14.39 2.56 2.75
CA ALA A 127 15.70 2.63 2.12
C ALA A 127 16.82 2.72 3.15
N ARG A 128 16.67 3.60 4.15
CA ARG A 128 17.66 3.74 5.23
C ARG A 128 17.79 2.48 6.10
N ALA A 129 16.71 1.74 6.30
CA ALA A 129 16.76 0.47 7.03
C ALA A 129 17.60 -0.57 6.26
N TYR A 130 17.39 -0.70 4.94
CA TYR A 130 18.20 -1.56 4.08
C TYR A 130 19.69 -1.16 4.10
N GLU A 131 19.98 0.13 3.95
CA GLU A 131 21.38 0.64 3.94
C GLU A 131 22.11 0.34 5.24
N LYS A 132 21.44 0.49 6.38
CA LYS A 132 22.04 0.22 7.69
C LYS A 132 22.26 -1.27 7.95
N GLN A 133 21.34 -2.10 7.50
CA GLN A 133 21.37 -3.54 7.75
C GLN A 133 22.37 -4.27 6.85
N PHE A 134 22.59 -3.77 5.63
CA PHE A 134 23.39 -4.42 4.61
C PHE A 134 24.51 -3.49 4.11
N PRO A 135 25.43 -3.02 4.98
CA PRO A 135 26.44 -2.04 4.62
C PRO A 135 27.33 -2.53 3.47
N LEU A 136 27.71 -3.81 3.42
CA LEU A 136 28.55 -4.38 2.35
C LEU A 136 27.91 -4.27 0.97
N VAL A 137 26.58 -4.40 0.86
CA VAL A 137 25.85 -4.20 -0.40
C VAL A 137 25.94 -2.75 -0.87
N PHE A 138 26.12 -1.83 0.08
CA PHE A 138 26.14 -0.39 -0.15
C PHE A 138 27.52 0.23 0.05
N GLU A 139 28.55 -0.56 0.38
CA GLU A 139 29.92 -0.10 0.73
C GLU A 139 30.60 0.67 -0.42
N ASN A 140 30.30 0.30 -1.65
CA ASN A 140 30.63 1.06 -2.85
C ASN A 140 29.39 1.80 -3.35
N LEU A 141 28.74 2.54 -2.46
CA LEU A 141 27.56 3.33 -2.79
C LEU A 141 27.86 4.26 -3.98
N CYS A 142 27.76 3.65 -5.16
CA CYS A 142 27.49 4.44 -6.33
C CYS A 142 26.20 5.20 -6.00
N ALA A 143 26.23 6.53 -6.10
CA ALA A 143 25.06 7.39 -6.00
C ALA A 143 23.85 6.83 -6.78
N ARG A 144 24.09 6.00 -7.80
CA ARG A 144 23.08 5.25 -8.54
C ARG A 144 22.25 4.31 -7.67
N LYS A 145 22.84 3.52 -6.74
CA LYS A 145 22.06 2.62 -5.85
C LYS A 145 21.13 3.40 -4.94
N TRP A 146 21.57 4.52 -4.39
CA TRP A 146 20.75 5.44 -3.62
C TRP A 146 19.56 5.94 -4.44
N TYR A 147 19.81 6.40 -5.69
CA TYR A 147 18.81 6.88 -6.61
C TYR A 147 17.79 5.78 -6.96
N TYR A 148 18.25 4.59 -7.37
CA TYR A 148 17.36 3.49 -7.73
C TYR A 148 16.47 3.05 -6.57
N LEU A 149 17.01 2.96 -5.37
CA LEU A 149 16.23 2.50 -4.21
C LEU A 149 15.11 3.47 -3.83
N ARG A 150 15.32 4.77 -3.96
CA ARG A 150 14.33 5.79 -3.57
C ARG A 150 13.51 6.27 -4.76
N ILE A 151 14.18 6.87 -5.71
CA ILE A 151 13.52 7.61 -6.78
C ILE A 151 13.00 6.70 -7.86
N PHE A 152 13.82 5.76 -8.32
CA PHE A 152 13.38 4.81 -9.34
C PHE A 152 12.24 3.91 -8.83
N ALA A 153 12.26 3.48 -7.56
CA ALA A 153 11.15 2.75 -6.97
C ALA A 153 9.84 3.56 -6.99
N ILE A 154 9.90 4.87 -6.72
CA ILE A 154 8.74 5.77 -6.87
C ILE A 154 8.31 5.85 -8.34
N VAL A 155 9.25 5.98 -9.28
CA VAL A 155 8.96 6.05 -10.72
C VAL A 155 8.31 4.77 -11.23
N VAL A 156 8.77 3.59 -10.79
CA VAL A 156 8.13 2.30 -11.13
C VAL A 156 6.67 2.28 -10.69
N CYS A 157 6.36 2.83 -9.53
CA CYS A 157 5.00 2.88 -8.98
C CYS A 157 4.27 4.21 -9.25
N LEU A 158 4.75 5.03 -10.22
CA LEU A 158 4.22 6.37 -10.45
C LEU A 158 2.72 6.37 -10.81
N SER A 159 2.27 5.42 -11.64
CA SER A 159 0.86 5.30 -12.03
C SER A 159 -0.06 5.06 -10.82
N PRO A 160 0.16 4.04 -9.95
CA PRO A 160 -0.64 3.87 -8.74
C PRO A 160 -0.56 5.05 -7.75
N ILE A 161 0.60 5.72 -7.65
CA ILE A 161 0.76 6.93 -6.84
C ILE A 161 -0.12 8.06 -7.39
N ALA A 162 -0.08 8.30 -8.70
CA ALA A 162 -0.90 9.31 -9.35
C ALA A 162 -2.40 9.01 -9.17
N HIS A 163 -2.82 7.77 -9.34
CA HIS A 163 -4.21 7.35 -9.06
C HIS A 163 -4.61 7.59 -7.60
N THR A 164 -3.70 7.33 -6.65
CA THR A 164 -3.96 7.61 -5.23
C THR A 164 -4.19 9.09 -4.98
N LEU A 165 -3.36 9.95 -5.56
CA LEU A 165 -3.51 11.40 -5.45
C LEU A 165 -4.78 11.89 -6.15
N MET A 166 -5.05 11.44 -7.39
CA MET A 166 -6.25 11.82 -8.14
C MET A 166 -7.56 11.50 -7.41
N ARG A 167 -7.58 10.39 -6.67
CA ARG A 167 -8.75 9.95 -5.89
C ARG A 167 -8.78 10.53 -4.48
N GLY A 168 -7.73 11.22 -4.00
CA GLY A 168 -7.65 11.67 -2.62
C GLY A 168 -7.69 10.52 -1.62
N GLN A 169 -7.01 9.40 -1.93
CA GLN A 169 -7.08 8.16 -1.17
C GLN A 169 -6.02 8.08 -0.04
N VAL A 170 -6.35 7.28 0.98
CA VAL A 170 -5.51 7.01 2.17
C VAL A 170 -4.29 6.12 1.89
N ASN A 171 -4.13 5.59 0.67
CA ASN A 171 -3.16 4.52 0.40
C ASN A 171 -1.70 4.92 0.58
N LEU A 172 -1.34 6.22 0.49
CA LEU A 172 0.02 6.68 0.80
C LEU A 172 0.33 6.61 2.31
N PHE A 173 -0.67 6.80 3.18
CA PHE A 173 -0.53 6.54 4.61
C PHE A 173 -0.36 5.06 4.91
N LEU A 174 -1.13 4.18 4.22
CA LEU A 174 -0.95 2.73 4.32
C LEU A 174 0.44 2.31 3.88
N LEU A 175 0.91 2.83 2.73
CA LEU A 175 2.26 2.57 2.24
C LEU A 175 3.32 2.96 3.27
N MET A 176 3.20 4.15 3.87
CA MET A 176 4.09 4.60 4.93
C MET A 176 4.11 3.63 6.10
N MET A 177 2.93 3.21 6.60
CA MET A 177 2.85 2.27 7.72
C MET A 177 3.51 0.93 7.39
N ILE A 178 3.29 0.40 6.18
CA ILE A 178 3.89 -0.88 5.74
C ILE A 178 5.41 -0.72 5.56
N CYS A 179 5.89 0.36 4.96
CA CYS A 179 7.32 0.64 4.85
C CYS A 179 7.99 0.76 6.23
N LEU A 180 7.33 1.42 7.19
CA LEU A 180 7.80 1.51 8.56
C LEU A 180 7.78 0.15 9.26
N ALA A 181 6.73 -0.68 9.04
CA ALA A 181 6.68 -2.03 9.57
C ALA A 181 7.88 -2.87 9.11
N ILE A 182 8.19 -2.84 7.81
CA ILE A 182 9.37 -3.51 7.24
C ILE A 182 10.66 -2.91 7.81
N SER A 183 10.77 -1.60 7.91
CA SER A 183 11.96 -0.90 8.45
C SER A 183 12.24 -1.30 9.90
N PHE A 184 11.20 -1.36 10.74
CA PHE A 184 11.33 -1.80 12.12
C PHE A 184 11.67 -3.29 12.22
N GLN A 185 11.14 -4.10 11.30
CA GLN A 185 11.47 -5.52 11.24
C GLN A 185 12.93 -5.75 10.87
N ILE A 186 13.45 -5.07 9.83
CA ILE A 186 14.87 -5.08 9.44
C ILE A 186 15.75 -4.66 10.62
N SER A 187 15.32 -3.66 11.40
CA SER A 187 16.01 -3.12 12.56
C SER A 187 15.82 -3.97 13.85
N ASN A 188 15.26 -5.18 13.76
CA ASN A 188 14.95 -6.09 14.88
C ASN A 188 14.00 -5.48 15.94
N ARG A 189 13.17 -4.49 15.56
CA ARG A 189 12.17 -3.85 16.42
C ARG A 189 10.79 -4.45 16.15
N SER A 190 10.66 -5.79 16.32
CA SER A 190 9.46 -6.55 15.94
C SER A 190 8.16 -5.99 16.56
N PHE A 191 8.19 -5.55 17.83
CA PHE A 191 7.01 -4.98 18.47
C PHE A 191 6.50 -3.72 17.75
N LEU A 192 7.41 -2.78 17.40
CA LEU A 192 7.04 -1.58 16.63
C LEU A 192 6.57 -1.91 15.21
N SER A 193 7.16 -2.92 14.58
CA SER A 193 6.66 -3.45 13.30
C SER A 193 5.20 -3.90 13.42
N GLY A 194 4.85 -4.61 14.49
CA GLY A 194 3.47 -5.00 14.78
C GLY A 194 2.53 -3.83 14.97
N ILE A 195 2.95 -2.78 15.70
CA ILE A 195 2.17 -1.54 15.87
C ILE A 195 1.88 -0.89 14.50
N MET A 196 2.86 -0.85 13.58
CA MET A 196 2.65 -0.27 12.25
C MET A 196 1.69 -1.11 11.39
N ILE A 197 1.77 -2.44 11.45
CA ILE A 197 0.79 -3.33 10.81
C ILE A 197 -0.62 -3.04 11.35
N ALA A 198 -0.78 -2.98 12.67
CA ALA A 198 -2.06 -2.64 13.29
C ALA A 198 -2.57 -1.25 12.86
N GLY A 199 -1.69 -0.24 12.81
CA GLY A 199 -2.02 1.09 12.31
C GLY A 199 -2.59 1.04 10.89
N SER A 200 -2.00 0.24 10.01
CA SER A 200 -2.52 0.08 8.64
C SER A 200 -3.94 -0.55 8.62
N ILE A 201 -4.21 -1.52 9.49
CA ILE A 201 -5.53 -2.16 9.63
C ILE A 201 -6.56 -1.16 10.16
N CYS A 202 -6.18 -0.33 11.13
CA CYS A 202 -7.05 0.69 11.72
C CYS A 202 -7.38 1.83 10.74
N LEU A 203 -6.52 2.07 9.74
CA LEU A 203 -6.82 3.01 8.66
C LEU A 203 -7.71 2.40 7.57
N LYS A 204 -7.51 1.12 7.25
CA LYS A 204 -8.27 0.41 6.21
C LYS A 204 -8.26 -1.09 6.53
N VAL A 205 -9.36 -1.79 6.31
CA VAL A 205 -9.53 -3.17 6.82
C VAL A 205 -8.67 -4.21 6.13
N PHE A 206 -8.51 -4.13 4.81
CA PHE A 206 -7.88 -5.22 4.05
C PHE A 206 -6.43 -5.55 4.49
N PRO A 207 -5.61 -4.64 5.09
CA PRO A 207 -4.33 -5.00 5.66
C PRO A 207 -4.38 -6.00 6.83
N VAL A 208 -5.57 -6.37 7.33
CA VAL A 208 -5.74 -7.48 8.30
C VAL A 208 -5.06 -8.76 7.81
N PHE A 209 -4.98 -8.95 6.51
CA PHE A 209 -4.24 -10.04 5.88
C PHE A 209 -2.77 -10.10 6.32
N LEU A 210 -2.15 -8.97 6.63
CA LEU A 210 -0.75 -8.92 7.06
C LEU A 210 -0.51 -9.56 8.44
N LEU A 211 -1.57 -9.85 9.22
CA LEU A 211 -1.45 -10.60 10.48
C LEU A 211 -0.92 -12.02 10.26
N ILE A 212 -1.03 -12.56 9.03
CA ILE A 212 -0.40 -13.84 8.70
C ILE A 212 1.12 -13.81 8.88
N VAL A 213 1.75 -12.64 8.72
CA VAL A 213 3.22 -12.50 8.77
C VAL A 213 3.77 -12.83 10.17
N PRO A 214 3.35 -12.16 11.27
CA PRO A 214 3.82 -12.51 12.60
C PRO A 214 3.41 -13.92 13.03
N VAL A 215 2.24 -14.41 12.59
CA VAL A 215 1.76 -15.76 12.89
C VAL A 215 2.66 -16.81 12.22
N TRP A 216 2.89 -16.70 10.91
CA TRP A 216 3.72 -17.65 10.17
C TRP A 216 5.18 -17.64 10.62
N ARG A 217 5.71 -16.46 10.96
CA ARG A 217 7.07 -16.31 11.47
C ARG A 217 7.23 -16.74 12.92
N LYS A 218 6.13 -17.02 13.66
CA LYS A 218 6.15 -17.23 15.10
C LYS A 218 6.83 -16.09 15.87
N ASP A 219 6.69 -14.83 15.35
CA ASP A 219 7.23 -13.65 16.01
C ASP A 219 6.21 -13.09 17.01
N TYR A 220 6.22 -13.66 18.22
CA TYR A 220 5.28 -13.28 19.29
C TYR A 220 5.40 -11.81 19.70
N LYS A 221 6.60 -11.19 19.55
CA LYS A 221 6.78 -9.76 19.83
C LYS A 221 6.07 -8.90 18.78
N GLN A 222 6.16 -9.28 17.51
CA GLN A 222 5.44 -8.60 16.44
C GLN A 222 3.93 -8.79 16.58
N PHE A 223 3.49 -10.02 16.90
CA PHE A 223 2.08 -10.31 17.14
C PHE A 223 1.53 -9.50 18.33
N ALA A 224 2.25 -9.43 19.45
CA ALA A 224 1.87 -8.61 20.60
C ALA A 224 1.77 -7.11 20.21
N GLY A 225 2.70 -6.60 19.38
CA GLY A 225 2.61 -5.26 18.82
C GLY A 225 1.34 -5.05 18.01
N CYS A 226 0.95 -6.03 17.16
CA CYS A 226 -0.32 -5.96 16.43
C CYS A 226 -1.51 -5.90 17.38
N VAL A 227 -1.57 -6.76 18.39
CA VAL A 227 -2.68 -6.79 19.37
C VAL A 227 -2.80 -5.45 20.10
N VAL A 228 -1.68 -4.95 20.64
CA VAL A 228 -1.65 -3.63 21.33
C VAL A 228 -2.07 -2.51 20.39
N GLY A 229 -1.54 -2.48 19.18
CA GLY A 229 -1.90 -1.46 18.19
C GLY A 229 -3.38 -1.50 17.78
N LEU A 230 -3.95 -2.69 17.63
CA LEU A 230 -5.38 -2.86 17.35
C LEU A 230 -6.25 -2.42 18.53
N ILE A 231 -5.89 -2.78 19.77
CA ILE A 231 -6.60 -2.31 20.97
C ILE A 231 -6.56 -0.78 21.05
N LEU A 232 -5.39 -0.19 20.87
CA LEU A 232 -5.25 1.27 20.88
C LEU A 232 -6.08 1.93 19.77
N GLY A 233 -5.97 1.47 18.53
CA GLY A 233 -6.59 2.10 17.37
C GLY A 233 -8.09 1.82 17.24
N LEU A 234 -8.56 0.62 17.62
CA LEU A 234 -9.96 0.25 17.46
C LEU A 234 -10.80 0.44 18.74
N VAL A 235 -10.17 0.52 19.93
CA VAL A 235 -10.92 0.64 21.18
C VAL A 235 -10.55 1.92 21.92
N VAL A 236 -9.29 2.05 22.33
CA VAL A 236 -8.88 3.12 23.25
C VAL A 236 -9.12 4.51 22.65
N VAL A 237 -8.63 4.76 21.43
CA VAL A 237 -8.78 6.07 20.78
C VAL A 237 -10.27 6.37 20.47
N PRO A 238 -11.04 5.50 19.83
CA PRO A 238 -12.46 5.76 19.59
C PRO A 238 -13.26 6.01 20.87
N VAL A 239 -13.06 5.20 21.93
CA VAL A 239 -13.76 5.40 23.21
C VAL A 239 -13.36 6.72 23.87
N SER A 240 -12.08 7.09 23.79
CA SER A 240 -11.59 8.35 24.40
C SER A 240 -12.14 9.59 23.70
N VAL A 241 -12.37 9.52 22.38
CA VAL A 241 -12.82 10.67 21.58
C VAL A 241 -14.35 10.74 21.47
N MET A 242 -15.00 9.62 21.20
CA MET A 242 -16.45 9.57 20.95
C MET A 242 -17.27 9.12 22.17
N GLY A 243 -16.63 8.50 23.15
CA GLY A 243 -17.30 7.85 24.27
C GLY A 243 -17.75 6.42 23.94
N VAL A 244 -18.09 5.65 24.99
CA VAL A 244 -18.39 4.19 24.88
C VAL A 244 -19.58 3.93 23.97
N GLU A 245 -20.71 4.63 24.19
CA GLU A 245 -21.97 4.33 23.48
C GLU A 245 -21.86 4.69 21.99
N LYS A 246 -21.30 5.85 21.64
CA LYS A 246 -21.09 6.23 20.23
C LYS A 246 -20.10 5.31 19.53
N THR A 247 -19.08 4.84 20.24
CA THR A 247 -18.12 3.87 19.69
C THR A 247 -18.80 2.52 19.38
N LYS A 248 -19.66 2.02 20.28
CA LYS A 248 -20.46 0.79 20.01
C LYS A 248 -21.37 0.97 18.81
N THR A 249 -22.09 2.08 18.73
CA THR A 249 -22.96 2.40 17.59
C THR A 249 -22.15 2.46 16.30
N ALA A 250 -21.01 3.15 16.29
CA ALA A 250 -20.15 3.23 15.12
C ALA A 250 -19.65 1.85 14.64
N TYR A 251 -19.33 0.93 15.56
CA TYR A 251 -18.94 -0.43 15.15
C TYR A 251 -20.13 -1.28 14.70
N SER A 252 -21.32 -1.08 15.27
CA SER A 252 -22.54 -1.71 14.77
C SER A 252 -22.85 -1.24 13.35
N ASP A 253 -22.77 0.06 13.11
CA ASP A 253 -22.96 0.64 11.78
C ASP A 253 -21.90 0.15 10.80
N PHE A 254 -20.62 0.09 11.24
CA PHE A 254 -19.53 -0.44 10.42
C PHE A 254 -19.75 -1.91 10.01
N TYR A 255 -20.22 -2.73 10.94
CA TYR A 255 -20.59 -4.11 10.64
C TYR A 255 -21.72 -4.17 9.60
N ASN A 256 -22.78 -3.40 9.81
CA ASN A 256 -23.98 -3.41 8.94
C ASN A 256 -23.69 -2.84 7.54
N VAL A 257 -22.76 -1.86 7.45
CA VAL A 257 -22.43 -1.17 6.20
C VAL A 257 -21.35 -1.89 5.39
N LEU A 258 -20.35 -2.44 6.05
CA LEU A 258 -19.17 -2.98 5.37
C LEU A 258 -19.04 -4.50 5.50
N ILE A 259 -19.06 -5.02 6.73
CA ILE A 259 -18.71 -6.43 6.99
C ILE A 259 -19.85 -7.35 6.55
N GLY A 260 -21.08 -7.09 7.00
CA GLY A 260 -22.25 -7.89 6.66
C GLY A 260 -22.48 -8.00 5.16
N PRO A 261 -22.54 -6.87 4.42
CA PRO A 261 -22.68 -6.89 2.95
C PRO A 261 -21.52 -7.59 2.24
N SER A 262 -20.27 -7.41 2.71
CA SER A 262 -19.09 -8.07 2.12
C SER A 262 -19.13 -9.59 2.28
N LEU A 263 -19.74 -10.07 3.37
CA LEU A 263 -19.93 -11.51 3.63
C LEU A 263 -21.25 -12.07 3.04
N GLY A 264 -22.11 -11.21 2.51
CA GLY A 264 -23.44 -11.61 1.97
C GLY A 264 -24.43 -12.06 3.07
N ILE A 265 -24.20 -11.68 4.34
CA ILE A 265 -25.00 -12.17 5.49
C ILE A 265 -26.19 -11.24 5.77
N SER A 266 -25.98 -9.92 5.69
CA SER A 266 -27.02 -8.90 5.91
C SER A 266 -26.49 -7.53 5.48
N GLY A 267 -27.35 -6.56 5.31
CA GLY A 267 -26.94 -5.18 5.15
C GLY A 267 -27.70 -4.42 4.06
N ASP A 268 -27.38 -3.16 3.98
CA ASP A 268 -27.91 -2.26 2.98
C ASP A 268 -27.34 -2.64 1.59
N ASN A 269 -28.21 -3.21 0.74
CA ASN A 269 -27.83 -3.61 -0.63
C ASN A 269 -27.37 -2.41 -1.49
N THR A 270 -27.74 -1.18 -1.15
CA THR A 270 -27.29 0.03 -1.84
C THR A 270 -25.79 0.23 -1.63
N ARG A 271 -25.27 -0.04 -0.43
CA ARG A 271 -23.85 0.03 -0.08
C ARG A 271 -23.03 -1.10 -0.69
N GLY A 272 -23.63 -2.28 -0.89
CA GLY A 272 -22.99 -3.39 -1.59
C GLY A 272 -22.55 -3.02 -3.00
N VAL A 273 -23.29 -2.14 -3.70
CA VAL A 273 -22.92 -1.62 -5.03
C VAL A 273 -21.70 -0.69 -4.94
N GLU A 274 -21.64 0.19 -3.94
CA GLU A 274 -20.47 1.06 -3.73
C GLU A 274 -19.21 0.24 -3.46
N LEU A 275 -19.30 -0.82 -2.64
CA LEU A 275 -18.19 -1.60 -2.17
C LEU A 275 -17.69 -2.65 -3.15
N THR A 276 -18.58 -3.26 -3.93
CA THR A 276 -18.28 -4.46 -4.73
C THR A 276 -18.65 -4.33 -6.21
N ASN A 277 -18.72 -3.11 -6.74
CA ASN A 277 -19.06 -2.90 -8.14
C ASN A 277 -18.00 -3.48 -9.07
N LEU A 278 -18.27 -4.69 -9.60
CA LEU A 278 -17.40 -5.37 -10.57
C LEU A 278 -17.42 -4.72 -11.96
N ASN A 279 -18.42 -3.87 -12.23
CA ASN A 279 -18.49 -3.12 -13.47
C ASN A 279 -17.76 -1.77 -13.37
N SER A 280 -17.18 -1.45 -12.21
CA SER A 280 -16.28 -0.31 -12.08
C SER A 280 -15.09 -0.49 -13.01
N THR A 281 -14.82 0.53 -13.81
CA THR A 281 -13.66 0.57 -14.72
C THR A 281 -12.32 0.52 -13.99
N ASP A 282 -12.32 0.75 -12.67
CA ASP A 282 -11.12 0.83 -11.84
C ASP A 282 -10.94 -0.40 -10.92
N ASN A 283 -11.79 -1.44 -11.04
CA ASN A 283 -11.60 -2.67 -10.27
C ASN A 283 -10.67 -3.64 -11.02
N HIS A 284 -9.51 -3.91 -10.46
CA HIS A 284 -8.45 -4.77 -11.02
C HIS A 284 -8.14 -5.95 -10.11
N SER A 285 -9.11 -6.43 -9.31
CA SER A 285 -8.98 -7.66 -8.54
C SER A 285 -8.98 -8.88 -9.46
N VAL A 286 -8.49 -10.02 -8.94
CA VAL A 286 -8.61 -11.30 -9.64
C VAL A 286 -10.06 -11.61 -10.01
N LEU A 287 -11.00 -11.27 -9.14
CA LEU A 287 -12.43 -11.47 -9.39
C LEU A 287 -12.92 -10.62 -10.58
N ALA A 288 -12.56 -9.35 -10.63
CA ALA A 288 -12.92 -8.44 -11.72
C ALA A 288 -12.27 -8.87 -13.04
N PHE A 289 -11.02 -9.32 -12.99
CA PHE A 289 -10.28 -9.82 -14.16
C PHE A 289 -10.95 -11.08 -14.75
N LEU A 290 -11.25 -12.08 -13.93
CA LEU A 290 -11.94 -13.30 -14.38
C LEU A 290 -13.34 -12.99 -14.93
N HIS A 291 -14.10 -12.10 -14.25
CA HIS A 291 -15.40 -11.67 -14.72
C HIS A 291 -15.35 -10.87 -16.02
N GLY A 292 -14.26 -10.10 -16.24
CA GLY A 292 -13.99 -9.40 -17.50
C GLY A 292 -13.68 -10.35 -18.66
N ILE A 293 -12.99 -11.46 -18.39
CA ILE A 293 -12.72 -12.51 -19.40
C ILE A 293 -14.00 -13.25 -19.77
N GLU A 294 -14.85 -13.60 -18.78
CA GLU A 294 -16.13 -14.29 -19.02
C GLU A 294 -17.09 -13.40 -19.82
N HIS A 295 -17.05 -12.08 -19.61
CA HIS A 295 -17.94 -11.12 -20.23
C HIS A 295 -17.16 -10.01 -20.94
N PRO A 296 -16.58 -10.26 -22.12
CA PRO A 296 -15.81 -9.26 -22.86
C PRO A 296 -16.68 -8.10 -23.41
N ASP A 297 -17.98 -8.33 -23.61
CA ASP A 297 -18.96 -7.29 -23.96
C ASP A 297 -19.47 -6.60 -22.69
N PHE A 298 -18.90 -5.45 -22.39
CA PHE A 298 -19.22 -4.69 -21.17
C PHE A 298 -20.66 -4.16 -21.13
N SER A 299 -21.31 -4.01 -22.28
CA SER A 299 -22.71 -3.58 -22.34
C SER A 299 -23.67 -4.64 -21.80
N LYS A 300 -23.28 -5.90 -21.83
CA LYS A 300 -24.04 -7.06 -21.37
C LYS A 300 -23.49 -7.70 -20.08
N LYS A 301 -22.43 -7.10 -19.51
CA LYS A 301 -21.76 -7.64 -18.34
C LYS A 301 -22.68 -7.59 -17.12
N PRO A 302 -22.98 -8.73 -16.46
CA PRO A 302 -23.81 -8.76 -15.26
C PRO A 302 -23.19 -7.96 -14.12
N ALA A 303 -24.01 -7.35 -13.27
CA ALA A 303 -23.52 -6.62 -12.08
C ALA A 303 -22.92 -7.56 -11.02
N LYS A 304 -23.31 -8.86 -11.02
CA LYS A 304 -22.82 -9.87 -10.08
C LYS A 304 -22.08 -10.97 -10.82
N PRO A 305 -20.94 -11.45 -10.31
CA PRO A 305 -20.18 -12.54 -10.92
C PRO A 305 -20.94 -13.86 -10.76
N SER A 306 -20.71 -14.79 -11.67
CA SER A 306 -21.20 -16.17 -11.57
C SER A 306 -20.63 -16.87 -10.32
N LEU A 307 -21.37 -17.87 -9.81
CA LEU A 307 -20.89 -18.69 -8.68
C LEU A 307 -19.53 -19.36 -9.01
N VAL A 308 -19.37 -19.80 -10.26
CA VAL A 308 -18.13 -20.43 -10.73
C VAL A 308 -16.95 -19.49 -10.59
N ILE A 309 -17.06 -18.24 -11.03
CA ILE A 309 -16.00 -17.23 -10.90
C ILE A 309 -15.65 -16.96 -9.44
N LYS A 310 -16.66 -16.87 -8.55
CA LYS A 310 -16.41 -16.70 -7.10
C LYS A 310 -15.62 -17.88 -6.53
N ILE A 311 -15.99 -19.11 -6.87
CA ILE A 311 -15.25 -20.31 -6.44
C ILE A 311 -13.82 -20.28 -6.98
N VAL A 312 -13.64 -19.99 -8.26
CA VAL A 312 -12.30 -19.91 -8.89
C VAL A 312 -11.45 -18.81 -8.20
N GLN A 313 -12.02 -17.65 -7.93
CA GLN A 313 -11.32 -16.58 -7.20
C GLN A 313 -10.89 -17.02 -5.81
N ILE A 314 -11.76 -17.69 -5.04
CA ILE A 314 -11.43 -18.22 -3.71
C ILE A 314 -10.28 -19.24 -3.81
N LEU A 315 -10.39 -20.17 -4.73
CA LEU A 315 -9.34 -21.19 -4.96
C LEU A 315 -8.01 -20.55 -5.36
N MET A 316 -8.02 -19.58 -6.27
CA MET A 316 -6.81 -18.84 -6.66
C MET A 316 -6.21 -18.08 -5.46
N SER A 317 -7.05 -17.45 -4.62
CA SER A 317 -6.58 -16.75 -3.42
C SER A 317 -5.91 -17.70 -2.43
N ILE A 318 -6.49 -18.90 -2.23
CA ILE A 318 -5.90 -19.96 -1.38
C ILE A 318 -4.58 -20.46 -1.99
N LEU A 319 -4.54 -20.67 -3.30
CA LEU A 319 -3.34 -21.12 -3.99
C LEU A 319 -2.21 -20.09 -3.93
N PHE A 320 -2.51 -18.81 -4.13
CA PHE A 320 -1.52 -17.72 -4.03
C PHE A 320 -0.99 -17.57 -2.61
N LEU A 321 -1.87 -17.67 -1.61
CA LEU A 321 -1.46 -17.69 -0.21
C LEU A 321 -0.60 -18.91 0.10
N GLY A 322 -1.06 -20.09 -0.28
CA GLY A 322 -0.32 -21.34 -0.09
C GLY A 322 1.05 -21.30 -0.75
N TRP A 323 1.13 -20.73 -1.96
CA TRP A 323 2.39 -20.55 -2.67
C TRP A 323 3.33 -19.57 -1.96
N LEU A 324 2.83 -18.44 -1.48
CA LEU A 324 3.64 -17.49 -0.68
C LEU A 324 4.18 -18.18 0.59
N LEU A 325 3.35 -18.90 1.32
CA LEU A 325 3.74 -19.59 2.55
C LEU A 325 4.72 -20.73 2.28
N TRP A 326 4.49 -21.49 1.19
CA TRP A 326 5.41 -22.54 0.76
C TRP A 326 6.77 -21.97 0.33
N SER A 327 6.80 -20.84 -0.38
CA SER A 327 8.05 -20.15 -0.76
C SER A 327 8.83 -19.71 0.47
N LYS A 328 8.15 -19.18 1.50
CA LYS A 328 8.75 -18.88 2.80
C LYS A 328 9.27 -20.14 3.49
N GLY A 329 8.60 -21.28 3.31
CA GLY A 329 8.94 -22.58 3.91
C GLY A 329 8.60 -22.67 5.37
N VAL A 330 9.47 -23.28 6.21
CA VAL A 330 9.16 -23.58 7.60
C VAL A 330 8.67 -22.34 8.37
N PRO A 331 7.57 -22.46 9.17
CA PRO A 331 7.03 -21.37 9.97
C PRO A 331 8.00 -20.96 11.08
N GLN A 332 8.89 -20.04 10.79
CA GLN A 332 9.88 -19.50 11.72
C GLN A 332 10.39 -18.12 11.27
N LYS A 333 11.07 -17.43 12.20
CA LYS A 333 11.76 -16.19 11.90
C LYS A 333 12.92 -16.46 10.94
N GLY A 334 12.99 -15.70 9.85
CA GLY A 334 14.07 -15.76 8.88
C GLY A 334 15.15 -14.72 9.14
N SER A 335 16.04 -14.54 8.16
CA SER A 335 16.95 -13.40 8.15
C SER A 335 16.19 -12.07 7.98
N ALA A 336 16.87 -10.96 8.27
CA ALA A 336 16.29 -9.63 8.11
C ALA A 336 15.82 -9.37 6.66
N MET A 337 16.58 -9.84 5.67
CA MET A 337 16.24 -9.70 4.25
C MET A 337 15.06 -10.60 3.86
N GLU A 338 15.10 -11.86 4.27
CA GLU A 338 14.03 -12.82 4.03
C GLU A 338 12.69 -12.34 4.60
N ASP A 339 12.71 -11.88 5.83
CA ASP A 339 11.52 -11.41 6.53
C ASP A 339 10.97 -10.09 5.94
N ALA A 340 11.84 -9.18 5.53
CA ALA A 340 11.47 -7.94 4.85
C ALA A 340 10.81 -8.24 3.49
N HIS A 341 11.40 -9.16 2.72
CA HIS A 341 10.86 -9.59 1.44
C HIS A 341 9.50 -10.30 1.59
N PHE A 342 9.36 -11.14 2.63
CA PHE A 342 8.09 -11.81 2.93
C PHE A 342 6.96 -10.82 3.24
N LEU A 343 7.23 -9.78 4.06
CA LEU A 343 6.22 -8.75 4.35
C LEU A 343 5.91 -7.91 3.10
N ALA A 344 6.92 -7.61 2.26
CA ALA A 344 6.73 -6.91 1.00
C ALA A 344 5.88 -7.72 -0.01
N LEU A 345 6.12 -9.03 -0.13
CA LEU A 345 5.28 -9.94 -0.94
C LEU A 345 3.85 -10.03 -0.38
N ALA A 346 3.70 -10.16 0.94
CA ALA A 346 2.40 -10.19 1.59
C ALA A 346 1.61 -8.90 1.35
N SER A 347 2.27 -7.74 1.30
CA SER A 347 1.63 -6.45 1.02
C SER A 347 1.06 -6.35 -0.40
N LEU A 348 1.70 -6.95 -1.40
CA LEU A 348 1.15 -7.03 -2.76
C LEU A 348 0.09 -8.12 -2.87
N LEU A 349 0.33 -9.29 -2.27
CA LEU A 349 -0.62 -10.40 -2.32
C LEU A 349 -1.99 -10.01 -1.74
N MET A 350 -2.03 -9.29 -0.62
CA MET A 350 -3.31 -8.85 -0.03
C MET A 350 -4.14 -8.00 -0.99
N VAL A 351 -3.49 -7.21 -1.86
CA VAL A 351 -4.17 -6.43 -2.90
C VAL A 351 -4.69 -7.34 -4.01
N LEU A 352 -3.91 -8.32 -4.43
CA LEU A 352 -4.29 -9.25 -5.51
C LEU A 352 -5.48 -10.13 -5.14
N ILE A 353 -5.54 -10.62 -3.90
CA ILE A 353 -6.62 -11.50 -3.43
C ILE A 353 -7.85 -10.75 -2.91
N CYS A 354 -7.74 -9.45 -2.65
CA CYS A 354 -8.88 -8.64 -2.24
C CYS A 354 -9.96 -8.67 -3.34
N PRO A 355 -11.24 -8.87 -3.02
CA PRO A 355 -12.31 -8.94 -4.03
C PRO A 355 -12.53 -7.62 -4.77
N VAL A 356 -12.08 -6.52 -4.19
CA VAL A 356 -12.09 -5.19 -4.80
C VAL A 356 -10.71 -4.58 -4.70
N SER A 357 -10.07 -4.35 -5.84
CA SER A 357 -8.73 -3.76 -5.91
C SER A 357 -8.70 -2.70 -7.00
N HIS A 358 -8.69 -1.45 -6.55
CA HIS A 358 -8.59 -0.31 -7.46
C HIS A 358 -7.13 -0.02 -7.84
N SER A 359 -6.94 0.68 -8.96
CA SER A 359 -5.61 1.07 -9.48
C SER A 359 -4.70 1.67 -8.40
N GLN A 360 -5.24 2.49 -7.52
CA GLN A 360 -4.51 3.14 -6.43
C GLN A 360 -4.02 2.19 -5.31
N TYR A 361 -4.56 0.96 -5.20
CA TYR A 361 -4.10 0.00 -4.19
C TYR A 361 -2.73 -0.60 -4.55
N PHE A 362 -2.41 -0.65 -5.84
CA PHE A 362 -1.14 -1.20 -6.32
C PHE A 362 0.08 -0.34 -5.96
N VAL A 363 -0.11 0.84 -5.35
CA VAL A 363 1.00 1.57 -4.71
C VAL A 363 1.69 0.72 -3.64
N LEU A 364 0.99 -0.26 -3.07
CA LEU A 364 1.52 -1.21 -2.08
C LEU A 364 2.46 -2.28 -2.68
N ALA A 365 2.69 -2.26 -4.00
CA ALA A 365 3.76 -3.02 -4.65
C ALA A 365 5.15 -2.38 -4.42
N LEU A 366 5.22 -1.09 -4.06
CA LEU A 366 6.47 -0.34 -3.93
C LEU A 366 7.47 -0.99 -2.95
N PRO A 367 7.09 -1.51 -1.77
CA PRO A 367 8.03 -2.22 -0.90
C PRO A 367 8.65 -3.46 -1.56
N LEU A 368 7.89 -4.18 -2.39
CA LEU A 368 8.42 -5.31 -3.15
C LEU A 368 9.42 -4.85 -4.22
N VAL A 369 9.13 -3.77 -4.95
CA VAL A 369 10.06 -3.17 -5.92
C VAL A 369 11.39 -2.83 -5.24
N MET A 370 11.34 -2.18 -4.05
CA MET A 370 12.54 -1.85 -3.28
C MET A 370 13.31 -3.10 -2.84
N SER A 371 12.60 -4.13 -2.36
CA SER A 371 13.21 -5.39 -1.94
C SER A 371 13.90 -6.11 -3.10
N LEU A 372 13.28 -6.14 -4.28
CA LEU A 372 13.85 -6.74 -5.50
C LEU A 372 15.12 -6.01 -5.96
N LEU A 373 15.15 -4.68 -5.85
CA LEU A 373 16.35 -3.89 -6.14
C LEU A 373 17.48 -4.26 -5.19
N VAL A 374 17.22 -4.24 -3.88
CA VAL A 374 18.23 -4.59 -2.88
C VAL A 374 18.74 -6.00 -3.09
N PHE A 375 17.81 -6.96 -3.33
CA PHE A 375 18.19 -8.35 -3.58
C PHE A 375 19.11 -8.49 -4.80
N SER A 376 18.79 -7.79 -5.91
CA SER A 376 19.62 -7.86 -7.11
C SER A 376 21.06 -7.38 -6.91
N TRP A 377 21.31 -6.59 -5.86
CA TRP A 377 22.65 -6.09 -5.50
C TRP A 377 23.48 -7.06 -4.64
N PHE A 378 22.85 -8.08 -4.04
CA PHE A 378 23.59 -9.18 -3.43
C PHE A 378 24.16 -10.13 -4.49
N ASP A 379 23.45 -10.28 -5.60
CA ASP A 379 23.77 -11.28 -6.62
C ASP A 379 24.63 -10.72 -7.78
N SER A 380 24.68 -9.40 -7.92
CA SER A 380 25.35 -8.76 -9.06
C SER A 380 25.91 -7.37 -8.72
N ALA A 381 27.11 -7.08 -9.20
CA ALA A 381 27.69 -5.73 -9.17
C ALA A 381 26.89 -4.72 -10.05
N ARG A 382 25.97 -5.17 -10.87
CA ARG A 382 25.12 -4.30 -11.72
C ARG A 382 24.08 -3.61 -10.89
N VAL A 383 23.83 -2.34 -11.18
CA VAL A 383 22.77 -1.54 -10.52
C VAL A 383 21.38 -2.10 -10.76
N ILE A 384 21.17 -2.73 -11.92
CA ILE A 384 19.94 -3.43 -12.26
C ILE A 384 20.28 -4.59 -13.20
N SER A 385 19.78 -5.79 -12.92
CA SER A 385 19.92 -6.90 -13.85
C SER A 385 19.04 -6.65 -15.08
N PRO A 386 19.44 -7.11 -16.30
CA PRO A 386 18.63 -6.92 -17.50
C PRO A 386 17.20 -7.44 -17.35
N TRP A 387 17.02 -8.60 -16.74
CA TRP A 387 15.71 -9.21 -16.53
C TRP A 387 14.83 -8.40 -15.58
N LEU A 388 15.40 -7.88 -14.49
CA LEU A 388 14.69 -7.00 -13.57
C LEU A 388 14.35 -5.67 -14.24
N GLY A 389 15.25 -5.14 -15.10
CA GLY A 389 14.99 -3.95 -15.90
C GLY A 389 13.81 -4.13 -16.87
N ILE A 390 13.78 -5.26 -17.57
CA ILE A 390 12.66 -5.63 -18.47
C ILE A 390 11.36 -5.76 -17.68
N LEU A 391 11.39 -6.43 -16.54
CA LEU A 391 10.22 -6.57 -15.65
C LEU A 391 9.67 -5.21 -15.22
N PHE A 392 10.53 -4.30 -14.75
CA PHE A 392 10.09 -2.98 -14.31
C PHE A 392 9.60 -2.13 -15.47
N LEU A 393 10.23 -2.19 -16.64
CA LEU A 393 9.74 -1.50 -17.83
C LEU A 393 8.36 -2.02 -18.24
N PHE A 394 8.19 -3.34 -18.26
CA PHE A 394 6.89 -3.97 -18.50
C PHE A 394 5.86 -3.51 -17.47
N TYR A 395 6.22 -3.51 -16.18
CA TYR A 395 5.35 -3.06 -15.10
C TYR A 395 4.90 -1.62 -15.29
N ILE A 396 5.83 -0.70 -15.57
CA ILE A 396 5.53 0.71 -15.83
C ILE A 396 4.57 0.84 -17.02
N VAL A 397 4.93 0.25 -18.17
CA VAL A 397 4.13 0.36 -19.40
C VAL A 397 2.73 -0.22 -19.19
N ALA A 398 2.63 -1.42 -18.61
CA ALA A 398 1.35 -2.08 -18.39
C ALA A 398 0.42 -1.36 -17.40
N ASN A 399 0.98 -0.60 -16.46
CA ASN A 399 0.19 0.25 -15.55
C ASN A 399 -0.13 1.64 -16.15
N LEU A 400 0.60 2.09 -17.19
CA LEU A 400 0.32 3.35 -17.89
C LEU A 400 -0.65 3.18 -19.06
N LEU A 401 -0.58 2.07 -19.78
CA LEU A 401 -1.45 1.80 -20.94
C LEU A 401 -2.95 2.02 -20.67
N PRO A 402 -3.51 1.54 -19.54
CA PRO A 402 -4.92 1.72 -19.23
C PRO A 402 -5.34 3.19 -19.01
N LEU A 403 -4.39 4.12 -18.88
CA LEU A 403 -4.69 5.55 -18.76
C LEU A 403 -5.02 6.18 -20.11
N LEU A 404 -4.64 5.54 -21.21
CA LEU A 404 -4.90 6.03 -22.55
C LEU A 404 -6.33 5.66 -22.96
N PRO A 405 -7.14 6.60 -23.50
CA PRO A 405 -8.53 6.34 -23.92
C PRO A 405 -8.66 5.17 -24.89
N LEU A 406 -7.66 4.94 -25.74
CA LEU A 406 -7.64 3.82 -26.69
C LEU A 406 -7.72 2.45 -26.02
N PHE A 407 -7.26 2.34 -24.77
CA PHE A 407 -7.21 1.08 -24.00
C PHE A 407 -8.28 0.97 -22.90
N GLU A 408 -9.33 1.81 -22.97
CA GLU A 408 -10.41 1.80 -21.96
C GLU A 408 -11.07 0.41 -21.81
N ASN A 409 -11.31 -0.29 -22.91
CA ASN A 409 -11.86 -1.64 -22.86
C ASN A 409 -10.94 -2.63 -22.13
N ILE A 410 -9.63 -2.51 -22.35
CA ILE A 410 -8.63 -3.33 -21.65
C ILE A 410 -8.61 -2.98 -20.15
N LYS A 411 -8.71 -1.70 -19.81
CA LYS A 411 -8.84 -1.24 -18.42
C LYS A 411 -10.05 -1.88 -17.73
N ARG A 412 -11.21 -1.89 -18.41
CA ARG A 412 -12.46 -2.49 -17.90
C ARG A 412 -12.35 -3.99 -17.66
N MET A 413 -11.41 -4.69 -18.29
CA MET A 413 -11.11 -6.10 -18.03
C MET A 413 -10.30 -6.34 -16.74
N GLY A 414 -9.93 -5.30 -16.00
CA GLY A 414 -9.11 -5.44 -14.80
C GLY A 414 -7.64 -5.76 -15.09
N ILE A 415 -7.13 -5.34 -16.26
CA ILE A 415 -5.81 -5.74 -16.78
C ILE A 415 -4.63 -5.42 -15.83
N MET A 416 -4.75 -4.41 -14.97
CA MET A 416 -3.68 -4.06 -14.02
C MET A 416 -3.41 -5.19 -13.00
N PHE A 417 -4.30 -6.18 -12.90
CA PHE A 417 -4.01 -7.41 -12.17
C PHE A 417 -2.75 -8.11 -12.73
N VAL A 418 -2.62 -8.20 -14.05
CA VAL A 418 -1.58 -8.99 -14.73
C VAL A 418 -0.15 -8.53 -14.39
N PRO A 419 0.25 -7.26 -14.55
CA PRO A 419 1.61 -6.82 -14.22
C PRO A 419 1.93 -6.99 -12.73
N ASN A 420 0.96 -6.79 -11.85
CA ASN A 420 1.13 -6.98 -10.41
C ASN A 420 1.27 -8.45 -10.03
N PHE A 421 0.53 -9.34 -10.71
CA PHE A 421 0.67 -10.78 -10.56
C PHE A 421 2.04 -11.26 -11.04
N ILE A 422 2.51 -10.80 -12.21
CA ILE A 422 3.84 -11.14 -12.72
C ILE A 422 4.94 -10.65 -11.77
N LEU A 423 4.80 -9.44 -11.21
CA LEU A 423 5.74 -8.92 -10.21
C LEU A 423 5.77 -9.81 -8.95
N MET A 424 4.61 -10.27 -8.49
CA MET A 424 4.51 -11.20 -7.37
C MET A 424 5.15 -12.56 -7.69
N VAL A 425 4.89 -13.13 -8.88
CA VAL A 425 5.49 -14.39 -9.33
C VAL A 425 7.01 -14.28 -9.33
N TYR A 426 7.55 -13.23 -9.93
CA TYR A 426 8.99 -13.00 -9.95
C TYR A 426 9.57 -12.85 -8.53
N GLY A 427 8.90 -12.09 -7.67
CA GLY A 427 9.32 -11.94 -6.28
C GLY A 427 9.34 -13.25 -5.50
N THR A 428 8.36 -14.14 -5.72
CA THR A 428 8.33 -15.45 -5.05
C THR A 428 9.40 -16.42 -5.56
N THR A 429 9.76 -16.37 -6.85
CA THR A 429 10.85 -17.21 -7.39
C THR A 429 12.21 -16.80 -6.85
N ILE A 430 12.45 -15.51 -6.70
CA ILE A 430 13.69 -15.00 -6.11
C ILE A 430 13.81 -15.36 -4.62
N PHE A 431 12.69 -15.54 -3.93
CA PHE A 431 12.68 -15.88 -2.51
C PHE A 431 13.47 -17.16 -2.19
N ALA A 432 13.42 -18.15 -3.08
CA ALA A 432 14.19 -19.37 -2.94
C ALA A 432 15.72 -19.10 -2.97
N ASN A 433 16.17 -18.14 -3.78
CA ASN A 433 17.58 -17.76 -3.89
C ASN A 433 18.05 -16.98 -2.65
N ILE A 434 17.20 -16.14 -2.05
CA ILE A 434 17.52 -15.45 -0.80
C ILE A 434 17.93 -16.44 0.29
N LYS A 435 17.13 -17.51 0.46
CA LYS A 435 17.42 -18.56 1.45
C LYS A 435 18.74 -19.25 1.21
N ARG A 436 19.04 -19.56 -0.04
CA ARG A 436 20.30 -20.22 -0.39
C ARG A 436 21.51 -19.36 -0.05
N ASN A 437 21.44 -18.05 -0.35
CA ASN A 437 22.52 -17.13 -0.07
C ASN A 437 22.70 -16.90 1.44
N ASP A 438 21.63 -16.81 2.21
CA ASP A 438 21.69 -16.69 3.67
C ASP A 438 22.29 -17.94 4.33
N GLN A 439 22.04 -19.15 3.81
CA GLN A 439 22.65 -20.39 4.29
C GLN A 439 24.16 -20.39 4.00
N LEU A 440 24.59 -20.01 2.80
CA LEU A 440 26.00 -19.95 2.43
C LEU A 440 26.79 -18.93 3.28
N VAL A 441 26.18 -17.80 3.64
CA VAL A 441 26.79 -16.80 4.53
C VAL A 441 26.93 -17.33 5.96
N ASN A 442 25.95 -18.08 6.46
CA ASN A 442 25.97 -18.64 7.81
C ASN A 442 26.94 -19.82 7.94
N ASP A 443 27.02 -20.68 6.93
CA ASP A 443 27.88 -21.89 6.96
C ASP A 443 29.36 -21.56 6.83
N ASN A 444 29.72 -20.52 6.09
CA ASN A 444 31.12 -20.17 5.82
C ASN A 444 31.71 -19.10 6.74
N GLY A 445 30.93 -18.47 7.61
CA GLY A 445 31.39 -17.37 8.51
C GLY A 445 32.15 -16.24 7.79
N ARG A 446 32.24 -16.30 6.46
CA ARG A 446 32.80 -15.31 5.53
C ARG A 446 31.89 -15.21 4.31
N PRO A 447 31.68 -14.02 3.77
CA PRO A 447 31.04 -13.90 2.47
C PRO A 447 31.88 -14.72 1.48
N ALA A 448 31.25 -15.70 0.82
CA ALA A 448 31.89 -16.44 -0.27
C ALA A 448 32.43 -15.40 -1.25
N ASN A 449 33.75 -15.47 -1.53
CA ASN A 449 34.37 -14.62 -2.52
C ASN A 449 33.63 -14.86 -3.86
N LEU A 450 32.86 -13.89 -4.30
CA LEU A 450 32.08 -13.88 -5.55
C LEU A 450 32.97 -13.73 -6.80
N SER A 451 34.25 -14.15 -6.72
CA SER A 451 35.21 -14.04 -7.81
C SER A 451 35.47 -15.34 -8.61
N GLU A 452 34.79 -16.45 -8.26
CA GLU A 452 35.04 -17.74 -8.95
C GLU A 452 33.72 -18.46 -9.33
N ALA A 453 32.86 -17.78 -10.09
CA ALA A 453 31.79 -18.45 -10.85
C ALA A 453 31.48 -17.70 -12.15
#